data_9627526c1512db229ed7bcfdd5e9e2cf
#
_entry.id   9627526c1512db229ed7bcfdd5e9e2cf
#
_cell.length_a   1.000
_cell.length_b   1.000
_cell.length_c   1.000
_cell.angle_alpha   90.00
_cell.angle_beta   90.00
_cell.angle_gamma   90.00
#
_symmetry.space_group_name_H-M   'P 1'
#
loop_
_entity.id
_entity.type
_entity.pdbx_description
1 polymer ?
#
loop_
_entity_poly.entity_id
_entity_poly.type
_entity_poly.pdbx_seq_one_letter_code
_entity_poly.pdbx_strand_id
1 'polypeptide(L)'
;MSDQKPLVAIVMGSKSDWETMQHAAQTLADFQVPHECRVVSAHRTPVLMAEFASGAEARGLEVIIAGAGGAAHLPGMVSAQTLLPVLGVPVESRVLKGIDSLLSIVQMPAGIPTATLAIGKAGATNAALLAVAILANHRPELREKLREFRRQQTEKVMQETLP
;
A
#
# COMPACT_ATOMS: atom_id res chain seq x y z
N MET A 1 4.26 16.95 15.31
CA MET A 1 3.86 15.57 14.97
C MET A 1 2.43 15.43 15.45
N SER A 2 1.47 15.16 14.58
CA SER A 2 0.05 15.08 14.97
C SER A 2 -0.15 13.85 15.86
N ASP A 3 -0.82 14.06 16.99
CA ASP A 3 -1.21 13.04 17.99
C ASP A 3 -2.32 12.09 17.45
N GLN A 4 -2.54 12.10 16.14
CA GLN A 4 -3.56 11.27 15.50
C GLN A 4 -3.04 9.85 15.29
N LYS A 5 -3.82 8.87 15.75
CA LYS A 5 -3.55 7.45 15.50
C LYS A 5 -3.50 7.18 14.00
N PRO A 6 -2.54 6.38 13.50
CA PRO A 6 -2.47 6.04 12.09
C PRO A 6 -3.69 5.20 11.66
N LEU A 7 -4.26 5.54 10.50
CA LEU A 7 -5.33 4.79 9.85
C LEU A 7 -4.79 3.78 8.84
N VAL A 8 -3.62 4.08 8.27
CA VAL A 8 -2.96 3.23 7.27
C VAL A 8 -1.56 2.88 7.74
N ALA A 9 -1.20 1.61 7.61
CA ALA A 9 0.19 1.19 7.77
C ALA A 9 0.82 0.88 6.42
N ILE A 10 2.03 1.37 6.19
CA ILE A 10 2.89 1.02 5.07
C ILE A 10 3.99 0.13 5.60
N VAL A 11 4.00 -1.15 5.19
CA VAL A 11 5.01 -2.11 5.59
C VAL A 11 5.81 -2.61 4.40
N MET A 12 7.08 -2.90 4.63
CA MET A 12 7.99 -3.37 3.59
C MET A 12 9.00 -4.37 4.15
N GLY A 13 9.44 -5.30 3.30
CA GLY A 13 10.35 -6.38 3.71
C GLY A 13 11.78 -5.94 4.00
N SER A 14 12.19 -4.80 3.45
CA SER A 14 13.54 -4.26 3.56
C SER A 14 13.55 -2.74 3.43
N LYS A 15 14.58 -2.10 4.00
CA LYS A 15 14.83 -0.66 3.80
C LYS A 15 15.03 -0.31 2.30
N SER A 16 15.53 -1.24 1.50
CA SER A 16 15.69 -1.04 0.04
C SER A 16 14.35 -0.81 -0.67
N ASP A 17 13.25 -1.33 -0.14
CA ASP A 17 11.92 -1.16 -0.75
C ASP A 17 11.38 0.26 -0.56
N TRP A 18 12.01 1.05 0.33
CA TRP A 18 11.59 2.43 0.62
C TRP A 18 11.61 3.33 -0.61
N GLU A 19 12.55 3.13 -1.53
CA GLU A 19 12.61 3.87 -2.80
C GLU A 19 11.26 3.80 -3.55
N THR A 20 10.60 2.65 -3.52
CA THR A 20 9.26 2.46 -4.08
C THR A 20 8.18 2.92 -3.11
N MET A 21 8.24 2.48 -1.85
CA MET A 21 7.13 2.65 -0.91
C MET A 21 6.94 4.08 -0.39
N GLN A 22 7.97 4.93 -0.47
CA GLN A 22 7.85 6.36 -0.14
C GLN A 22 6.77 7.08 -0.97
N HIS A 23 6.47 6.60 -2.19
CA HIS A 23 5.42 7.17 -3.02
C HIS A 23 4.02 6.92 -2.46
N ALA A 24 3.81 5.81 -1.76
CA ALA A 24 2.59 5.59 -1.00
C ALA A 24 2.49 6.54 0.20
N ALA A 25 3.58 6.71 0.95
CA ALA A 25 3.63 7.62 2.09
C ALA A 25 3.37 9.07 1.66
N GLN A 26 4.03 9.53 0.58
CA GLN A 26 3.80 10.87 0.04
C GLN A 26 2.34 11.08 -0.38
N THR A 27 1.75 10.12 -1.08
CA THR A 27 0.35 10.21 -1.51
C THR A 27 -0.60 10.29 -0.30
N LEU A 28 -0.39 9.47 0.73
CA LEU A 28 -1.20 9.56 1.96
C LEU A 28 -1.03 10.89 2.67
N ALA A 29 0.20 11.44 2.70
CA ALA A 29 0.48 12.75 3.27
C ALA A 29 -0.24 13.88 2.51
N ASP A 30 -0.24 13.84 1.17
CA ASP A 30 -0.93 14.81 0.31
C ASP A 30 -2.45 14.81 0.57
N PHE A 31 -3.02 13.65 0.85
CA PHE A 31 -4.42 13.50 1.27
C PHE A 31 -4.64 13.77 2.77
N GLN A 32 -3.59 14.06 3.53
CA GLN A 32 -3.63 14.28 4.99
C GLN A 32 -4.19 13.06 5.75
N VAL A 33 -3.88 11.85 5.27
CA VAL A 33 -4.25 10.59 5.95
C VAL A 33 -3.15 10.21 6.94
N PRO A 34 -3.47 10.09 8.24
CA PRO A 34 -2.52 9.63 9.25
C PRO A 34 -2.03 8.22 8.93
N HIS A 35 -0.72 8.03 8.86
CA HIS A 35 -0.13 6.74 8.51
C HIS A 35 1.19 6.49 9.24
N GLU A 36 1.59 5.24 9.33
CA GLU A 36 2.90 4.80 9.82
C GLU A 36 3.64 4.02 8.73
N CYS A 37 4.98 4.06 8.77
CA CYS A 37 5.85 3.29 7.88
C CYS A 37 6.77 2.40 8.71
N ARG A 38 6.84 1.10 8.40
CA ARG A 38 7.67 0.14 9.14
C ARG A 38 8.33 -0.87 8.22
N VAL A 39 9.57 -1.25 8.57
CA VAL A 39 10.20 -2.43 7.98
C VAL A 39 9.75 -3.65 8.78
N VAL A 40 9.11 -4.60 8.09
CA VAL A 40 8.58 -5.84 8.66
C VAL A 40 8.88 -6.96 7.67
N SER A 41 9.86 -7.80 7.96
CA SER A 41 10.28 -8.85 7.03
C SER A 41 9.55 -10.17 7.30
N ALA A 42 8.82 -10.67 6.31
CA ALA A 42 8.14 -11.97 6.41
C ALA A 42 9.12 -13.13 6.67
N HIS A 43 10.31 -13.10 6.08
CA HIS A 43 11.28 -14.18 6.17
C HIS A 43 12.29 -14.02 7.33
N ARG A 44 12.67 -12.77 7.67
CA ARG A 44 13.71 -12.49 8.65
C ARG A 44 13.18 -12.14 10.03
N THR A 45 11.94 -11.64 10.11
CA THR A 45 11.24 -11.30 11.35
C THR A 45 9.80 -11.83 11.35
N PRO A 46 9.59 -13.16 11.18
CA PRO A 46 8.24 -13.72 11.00
C PRO A 46 7.34 -13.53 12.22
N VAL A 47 7.89 -13.57 13.43
CA VAL A 47 7.14 -13.31 14.67
C VAL A 47 6.66 -11.85 14.71
N LEU A 48 7.56 -10.89 14.46
CA LEU A 48 7.19 -9.47 14.39
C LEU A 48 6.12 -9.22 13.32
N MET A 49 6.21 -9.90 12.18
CA MET A 49 5.22 -9.78 11.10
C MET A 49 3.85 -10.28 11.55
N ALA A 50 3.79 -11.43 12.21
CA ALA A 50 2.53 -12.00 12.73
C ALA A 50 1.91 -11.10 13.82
N GLU A 51 2.70 -10.64 14.78
CA GLU A 51 2.26 -9.71 15.83
C GLU A 51 1.79 -8.38 15.25
N PHE A 52 2.51 -7.84 14.26
CA PHE A 52 2.13 -6.62 13.58
C PHE A 52 0.76 -6.75 12.91
N ALA A 53 0.56 -7.81 12.11
CA ALA A 53 -0.65 -8.02 11.33
C ALA A 53 -1.86 -8.33 12.21
N SER A 54 -1.73 -9.24 13.18
CA SER A 54 -2.81 -9.61 14.09
C SER A 54 -3.20 -8.49 15.07
N GLY A 55 -2.25 -7.65 15.46
CA GLY A 55 -2.50 -6.48 16.33
C GLY A 55 -2.91 -5.21 15.60
N ALA A 56 -2.97 -5.20 14.27
CA ALA A 56 -3.19 -4.00 13.47
C ALA A 56 -4.56 -3.34 13.73
N GLU A 57 -5.62 -4.13 13.75
CA GLU A 57 -6.99 -3.65 13.99
C GLU A 57 -7.14 -3.03 15.40
N ALA A 58 -6.60 -3.67 16.42
CA ALA A 58 -6.64 -3.16 17.79
C ALA A 58 -5.88 -1.83 17.97
N ARG A 59 -4.92 -1.53 17.09
CA ARG A 59 -4.21 -0.24 17.06
C ARG A 59 -5.00 0.87 16.34
N GLY A 60 -6.12 0.55 15.71
CA GLY A 60 -6.97 1.48 14.97
C GLY A 60 -6.60 1.64 13.50
N LEU A 61 -5.78 0.74 12.95
CA LEU A 61 -5.52 0.69 11.52
C LEU A 61 -6.75 0.16 10.78
N GLU A 62 -6.98 0.68 9.59
CA GLU A 62 -8.11 0.29 8.71
C GLU A 62 -7.63 -0.31 7.38
N VAL A 63 -6.39 -0.01 6.96
CA VAL A 63 -5.79 -0.54 5.72
C VAL A 63 -4.30 -0.77 5.93
N ILE A 64 -3.77 -1.83 5.34
CA ILE A 64 -2.33 -2.10 5.28
C ILE A 64 -1.87 -2.09 3.83
N ILE A 65 -0.84 -1.31 3.52
CA ILE A 65 -0.13 -1.31 2.24
C ILE A 65 1.17 -2.07 2.46
N ALA A 66 1.36 -3.18 1.77
CA ALA A 66 2.51 -4.05 1.95
C ALA A 66 3.34 -4.16 0.66
N GLY A 67 4.59 -3.71 0.70
CA GLY A 67 5.53 -3.78 -0.42
C GLY A 67 6.59 -4.86 -0.24
N ALA A 68 6.87 -5.61 -1.29
CA ALA A 68 7.94 -6.62 -1.28
C ALA A 68 8.46 -6.90 -2.69
N GLY A 69 9.75 -7.29 -2.79
CA GLY A 69 10.40 -7.64 -4.04
C GLY A 69 10.94 -9.07 -4.07
N GLY A 70 11.07 -9.63 -5.28
CA GLY A 70 11.53 -11.00 -5.48
C GLY A 70 10.49 -12.03 -5.02
N ALA A 71 10.87 -12.90 -4.07
CA ALA A 71 9.93 -13.76 -3.34
C ALA A 71 9.07 -12.89 -2.40
N ALA A 72 8.14 -12.15 -2.97
CA ALA A 72 7.37 -11.09 -2.33
C ALA A 72 6.22 -11.64 -1.48
N HIS A 73 6.53 -12.44 -0.46
CA HIS A 73 5.55 -13.15 0.36
C HIS A 73 4.86 -12.27 1.41
N LEU A 74 5.47 -11.12 1.75
CA LEU A 74 4.97 -10.26 2.85
C LEU A 74 3.49 -9.88 2.71
N PRO A 75 2.97 -9.41 1.55
CA PRO A 75 1.57 -9.02 1.44
C PRO A 75 0.61 -10.19 1.73
N GLY A 76 0.84 -11.35 1.14
CA GLY A 76 0.02 -12.54 1.35
C GLY A 76 0.10 -13.07 2.79
N MET A 77 1.28 -13.07 3.40
CA MET A 77 1.46 -13.49 4.79
C MET A 77 0.77 -12.54 5.78
N VAL A 78 0.80 -11.24 5.52
CA VAL A 78 0.05 -10.25 6.31
C VAL A 78 -1.46 -10.46 6.13
N SER A 79 -1.94 -10.67 4.89
CA SER A 79 -3.35 -10.94 4.61
C SER A 79 -3.89 -12.14 5.37
N ALA A 80 -3.06 -13.16 5.60
CA ALA A 80 -3.44 -14.36 6.35
C ALA A 80 -3.57 -14.13 7.87
N GLN A 81 -3.12 -12.98 8.39
CA GLN A 81 -3.05 -12.69 9.83
C GLN A 81 -3.95 -11.52 10.26
N THR A 82 -4.70 -10.91 9.33
CA THR A 82 -5.58 -9.77 9.63
C THR A 82 -6.85 -9.82 8.81
N LEU A 83 -7.91 -9.19 9.32
CA LEU A 83 -9.16 -8.96 8.56
C LEU A 83 -9.16 -7.63 7.81
N LEU A 84 -8.14 -6.78 8.03
CA LEU A 84 -8.03 -5.51 7.34
C LEU A 84 -7.70 -5.71 5.85
N PRO A 85 -8.17 -4.84 4.95
CA PRO A 85 -7.74 -4.83 3.57
C PRO A 85 -6.22 -4.70 3.45
N VAL A 86 -5.58 -5.62 2.72
CA VAL A 86 -4.14 -5.59 2.42
C VAL A 86 -3.93 -5.29 0.96
N LEU A 87 -3.19 -4.21 0.68
CA LEU A 87 -2.87 -3.73 -0.66
C LEU A 87 -1.41 -4.05 -0.97
N GLY A 88 -1.20 -5.04 -1.82
CA GLY A 88 0.12 -5.54 -2.18
C GLY A 88 0.77 -4.71 -3.30
N VAL A 89 1.98 -4.25 -3.06
CA VAL A 89 2.79 -3.51 -4.03
C VAL A 89 4.00 -4.36 -4.43
N PRO A 90 4.04 -4.86 -5.68
CA PRO A 90 5.24 -5.53 -6.19
C PRO A 90 6.38 -4.51 -6.35
N VAL A 91 7.49 -4.73 -5.64
CA VAL A 91 8.70 -3.92 -5.81
C VAL A 91 9.53 -4.48 -6.94
N GLU A 92 10.13 -3.62 -7.75
CA GLU A 92 10.97 -4.03 -8.87
C GLU A 92 12.17 -4.83 -8.40
N SER A 93 12.41 -5.99 -9.05
CA SER A 93 13.54 -6.88 -8.79
C SER A 93 14.61 -6.75 -9.88
N ARG A 94 15.84 -7.11 -9.55
CA ARG A 94 16.95 -7.02 -10.50
C ARG A 94 16.81 -7.97 -11.70
N VAL A 95 16.42 -9.21 -11.45
CA VAL A 95 16.45 -10.29 -12.45
C VAL A 95 15.22 -10.25 -13.36
N LEU A 96 14.03 -10.23 -12.78
CA LEU A 96 12.75 -10.32 -13.50
C LEU A 96 11.97 -9.00 -13.52
N LYS A 97 12.61 -7.89 -13.12
CA LYS A 97 12.02 -6.53 -13.21
C LYS A 97 10.66 -6.40 -12.50
N GLY A 98 10.47 -7.19 -11.45
CA GLY A 98 9.25 -7.17 -10.63
C GLY A 98 8.17 -8.16 -11.05
N ILE A 99 8.32 -8.91 -12.14
CA ILE A 99 7.37 -9.96 -12.53
C ILE A 99 7.32 -11.07 -11.48
N ASP A 100 8.46 -11.47 -10.93
CA ASP A 100 8.57 -12.38 -9.81
C ASP A 100 7.85 -11.85 -8.56
N SER A 101 8.02 -10.57 -8.25
CA SER A 101 7.30 -9.91 -7.16
C SER A 101 5.79 -9.92 -7.38
N LEU A 102 5.34 -9.55 -8.59
CA LEU A 102 3.93 -9.55 -8.95
C LEU A 102 3.31 -10.94 -8.83
N LEU A 103 3.95 -11.96 -9.42
CA LEU A 103 3.44 -13.33 -9.38
C LEU A 103 3.44 -13.92 -7.97
N SER A 104 4.39 -13.53 -7.11
CA SER A 104 4.43 -13.94 -5.70
C SER A 104 3.26 -13.35 -4.88
N ILE A 105 2.71 -12.22 -5.28
CA ILE A 105 1.62 -11.54 -4.56
C ILE A 105 0.25 -11.89 -5.11
N VAL A 106 0.08 -11.92 -6.44
CA VAL A 106 -1.24 -11.96 -7.08
C VAL A 106 -1.93 -13.31 -7.00
N GLN A 107 -1.18 -14.43 -6.98
CA GLN A 107 -1.75 -15.79 -7.04
C GLN A 107 -2.16 -16.33 -5.67
N MET A 108 -2.94 -15.56 -4.92
CA MET A 108 -3.44 -15.96 -3.61
C MET A 108 -4.50 -17.07 -3.72
N PRO A 109 -4.53 -18.01 -2.77
CA PRO A 109 -5.58 -19.03 -2.71
C PRO A 109 -6.95 -18.41 -2.40
N ALA A 110 -8.01 -19.07 -2.83
CA ALA A 110 -9.36 -18.66 -2.48
C ALA A 110 -9.55 -18.61 -0.95
N GLY A 111 -10.14 -17.51 -0.47
CA GLY A 111 -10.39 -17.26 0.95
C GLY A 111 -9.44 -16.26 1.62
N ILE A 112 -8.25 -16.03 1.08
CA ILE A 112 -7.29 -15.03 1.60
C ILE A 112 -6.93 -14.04 0.47
N PRO A 113 -7.72 -13.00 0.27
CA PRO A 113 -7.47 -12.04 -0.80
C PRO A 113 -6.34 -11.04 -0.44
N THR A 114 -5.51 -10.71 -1.43
CA THR A 114 -4.59 -9.57 -1.38
C THR A 114 -4.83 -8.72 -2.63
N ALA A 115 -5.20 -7.45 -2.46
CA ALA A 115 -5.39 -6.55 -3.59
C ALA A 115 -4.03 -6.16 -4.18
N THR A 116 -3.69 -6.69 -5.34
CA THR A 116 -2.36 -6.52 -5.95
C THR A 116 -2.35 -5.35 -6.92
N LEU A 117 -1.45 -4.39 -6.73
CA LEU A 117 -1.31 -3.18 -7.55
C LEU A 117 -0.20 -3.35 -8.60
N ALA A 118 0.05 -2.30 -9.37
CA ALA A 118 1.11 -2.27 -10.36
C ALA A 118 2.52 -2.39 -9.75
N ILE A 119 3.49 -2.80 -10.55
CA ILE A 119 4.89 -2.87 -10.13
C ILE A 119 5.46 -1.47 -9.91
N GLY A 120 6.22 -1.29 -8.84
CA GLY A 120 7.03 -0.11 -8.57
C GLY A 120 6.22 1.13 -8.14
N LYS A 121 6.71 2.30 -8.53
CA LYS A 121 6.18 3.62 -8.13
C LYS A 121 4.68 3.78 -8.38
N ALA A 122 4.21 3.39 -9.57
CA ALA A 122 2.79 3.49 -9.93
C ALA A 122 1.92 2.64 -9.00
N GLY A 123 2.38 1.43 -8.66
CA GLY A 123 1.70 0.55 -7.71
C GLY A 123 1.62 1.14 -6.31
N ALA A 124 2.72 1.71 -5.80
CA ALA A 124 2.75 2.35 -4.49
C ALA A 124 1.79 3.55 -4.41
N THR A 125 1.81 4.42 -5.41
CA THR A 125 0.88 5.55 -5.51
C THR A 125 -0.58 5.08 -5.57
N ASN A 126 -0.88 4.08 -6.42
CA ASN A 126 -2.24 3.55 -6.57
C ASN A 126 -2.71 2.79 -5.32
N ALA A 127 -1.82 2.13 -4.58
CA ALA A 127 -2.16 1.53 -3.29
C ALA A 127 -2.63 2.58 -2.29
N ALA A 128 -1.93 3.71 -2.21
CA ALA A 128 -2.35 4.82 -1.35
C ALA A 128 -3.69 5.42 -1.79
N LEU A 129 -3.90 5.65 -3.09
CA LEU A 129 -5.17 6.13 -3.62
C LEU A 129 -6.33 5.16 -3.38
N LEU A 130 -6.07 3.84 -3.46
CA LEU A 130 -7.07 2.83 -3.12
C LEU A 130 -7.36 2.82 -1.62
N ALA A 131 -6.34 2.96 -0.76
CA ALA A 131 -6.53 3.12 0.68
C ALA A 131 -7.39 4.37 0.99
N VAL A 132 -7.10 5.51 0.36
CA VAL A 132 -7.94 6.72 0.47
C VAL A 132 -9.37 6.45 0.03
N ALA A 133 -9.58 5.71 -1.07
CA ALA A 133 -10.92 5.38 -1.56
C ALA A 133 -11.70 4.48 -0.59
N ILE A 134 -11.04 3.51 0.05
CA ILE A 134 -11.62 2.66 1.10
C ILE A 134 -12.04 3.52 2.31
N LEU A 135 -11.14 4.35 2.81
CA LEU A 135 -11.41 5.24 3.93
C LEU A 135 -12.52 6.26 3.63
N ALA A 136 -12.60 6.72 2.38
CA ALA A 136 -13.60 7.68 1.90
C ALA A 136 -15.04 7.14 1.91
N ASN A 137 -15.25 5.84 2.09
CA ASN A 137 -16.59 5.26 2.26
C ASN A 137 -17.31 5.79 3.50
N HIS A 138 -16.55 6.16 4.54
CA HIS A 138 -17.07 6.66 5.82
C HIS A 138 -16.52 8.05 6.18
N ARG A 139 -15.81 8.72 5.23
CA ARG A 139 -15.18 10.06 5.42
C ARG A 139 -15.48 10.94 4.20
N PRO A 140 -16.57 11.72 4.21
CA PRO A 140 -16.97 12.57 3.08
C PRO A 140 -15.87 13.54 2.63
N GLU A 141 -15.07 14.06 3.56
CA GLU A 141 -13.96 14.98 3.27
C GLU A 141 -12.85 14.33 2.43
N LEU A 142 -12.56 13.04 2.65
CA LEU A 142 -11.61 12.31 1.82
C LEU A 142 -12.21 12.02 0.44
N ARG A 143 -13.50 11.80 0.35
CA ARG A 143 -14.20 11.61 -0.92
C ARG A 143 -14.13 12.84 -1.80
N GLU A 144 -14.32 14.02 -1.23
CA GLU A 144 -14.20 15.29 -1.97
C GLU A 144 -12.76 15.53 -2.45
N LYS A 145 -11.76 15.29 -1.59
CA LYS A 145 -10.35 15.36 -1.99
C LYS A 145 -10.05 14.43 -3.16
N LEU A 146 -10.60 13.21 -3.15
CA LEU A 146 -10.39 12.23 -4.22
C LEU A 146 -11.08 12.65 -5.54
N ARG A 147 -12.26 13.27 -5.48
CA ARG A 147 -12.92 13.86 -6.65
C ARG A 147 -12.09 14.99 -7.24
N GLU A 148 -11.62 15.90 -6.41
CA GLU A 148 -10.79 17.01 -6.83
C GLU A 148 -9.48 16.53 -7.46
N PHE A 149 -8.81 15.56 -6.86
CA PHE A 149 -7.60 14.93 -7.42
C PHE A 149 -7.87 14.39 -8.84
N ARG A 150 -8.97 13.65 -9.05
CA ARG A 150 -9.33 13.11 -10.37
C ARG A 150 -9.68 14.20 -11.36
N ARG A 151 -10.39 15.25 -10.94
CA ARG A 151 -10.71 16.41 -11.78
C ARG A 151 -9.44 17.08 -12.29
N GLN A 152 -8.48 17.33 -11.40
CA GLN A 152 -7.19 17.94 -11.75
C GLN A 152 -6.39 17.08 -12.73
N GLN A 153 -6.38 15.74 -12.55
CA GLN A 153 -5.74 14.85 -13.52
C GLN A 153 -6.40 14.95 -14.90
N THR A 154 -7.74 14.98 -14.98
CA THR A 154 -8.46 15.12 -16.23
C THR A 154 -8.13 16.44 -16.92
N GLU A 155 -8.17 17.56 -16.18
CA GLU A 155 -7.87 18.89 -16.72
C GLU A 155 -6.44 18.98 -17.25
N LYS A 156 -5.48 18.39 -16.51
CA LYS A 156 -4.08 18.36 -16.96
C LYS A 156 -3.93 17.63 -18.30
N VAL A 157 -4.52 16.45 -18.44
CA VAL A 157 -4.43 15.67 -19.69
C VAL A 157 -5.14 16.38 -20.85
N MET A 158 -6.28 17.02 -20.59
CA MET A 158 -7.02 17.78 -21.62
C MET A 158 -6.25 19.01 -22.13
N GLN A 159 -5.28 19.50 -21.36
CA GLN A 159 -4.42 20.65 -21.75
C GLN A 159 -3.12 20.21 -22.43
N GLU A 160 -2.82 18.91 -22.46
CA GLU A 160 -1.61 18.41 -23.11
C GLU A 160 -1.74 18.54 -24.63
N THR A 161 -0.74 19.16 -25.26
CA THR A 161 -0.60 19.28 -26.70
C THR A 161 0.66 18.58 -27.17
N LEU A 162 0.61 17.94 -28.31
CA LEU A 162 1.79 17.37 -28.94
C LEU A 162 2.62 18.49 -29.61
N PRO A 163 3.96 18.35 -29.70
CA PRO A 163 4.83 19.28 -30.37
C PRO A 163 4.54 19.41 -31.87
#